data_16d17f454ffca3e54293b73846876202
#
_entry.id   16d17f454ffca3e54293b73846876202
#
_cell.length_a   1.000
_cell.length_b   1.000
_cell.length_c   1.000
_cell.angle_alpha   90.00
_cell.angle_beta   90.00
_cell.angle_gamma   90.00
#
_symmetry.space_group_name_H-M   'P 1'
#
loop_
_entity.id
_entity.type
_entity.pdbx_description
1 polymer ?
#
loop_
_entity_poly.entity_id
_entity_poly.type
_entity_poly.pdbx_seq_one_letter_code
_entity_poly.pdbx_strand_id
1 'polypeptide(L)'
;MNGKLALTFRSNLSTTAVFMKPEQVFRIANAAILPPWLLMLILPKASITAQVIDSNVFTIGLALLYVFYVAQSLGKSTKGDFTTLDGIGKMFSNPVALLAGWVHYLVFDLFVGAWIWRDALQNGYAHWVLLLCLPFTLMMGPVGLLLYLGLKMWVL
;
A
#
# COMPACT_ATOMS: atom_id res chain seq x y z
N MET A 1 8.34 -41.53 36.59
CA MET A 1 7.06 -40.87 36.23
C MET A 1 7.22 -39.37 35.87
N ASN A 2 8.33 -38.93 35.27
CA ASN A 2 8.64 -37.49 35.09
C ASN A 2 9.02 -37.06 33.65
N GLY A 3 8.85 -37.94 32.67
CA GLY A 3 9.23 -37.63 31.28
C GLY A 3 8.11 -37.06 30.40
N LYS A 4 6.85 -37.30 30.76
CA LYS A 4 5.69 -36.88 29.93
C LYS A 4 5.22 -35.44 30.18
N LEU A 5 5.49 -34.86 31.36
CA LEU A 5 5.11 -33.50 31.71
C LEU A 5 6.01 -32.43 31.03
N ALA A 6 7.28 -32.75 30.82
CA ALA A 6 8.23 -31.84 30.16
C ALA A 6 7.98 -31.70 28.64
N LEU A 7 7.46 -32.74 28.00
CA LEU A 7 7.14 -32.73 26.57
C LEU A 7 5.83 -31.96 26.28
N THR A 8 4.87 -31.98 27.20
CA THR A 8 3.59 -31.26 27.06
C THR A 8 3.78 -29.74 27.29
N PHE A 9 4.75 -29.32 28.09
CA PHE A 9 5.04 -27.89 28.29
C PHE A 9 5.81 -27.28 27.12
N ARG A 10 6.58 -28.10 26.39
CA ARG A 10 7.33 -27.63 25.20
C ARG A 10 6.51 -27.50 23.94
N SER A 11 5.36 -28.19 23.86
CA SER A 11 4.46 -28.10 22.70
C SER A 11 3.52 -26.89 22.74
N ASN A 12 3.36 -26.23 23.90
CA ASN A 12 2.54 -25.03 24.07
C ASN A 12 3.34 -23.72 23.95
N LEU A 13 4.65 -23.78 23.75
CA LEU A 13 5.48 -22.66 23.31
C LEU A 13 5.58 -22.63 21.78
N SER A 14 4.55 -23.09 21.08
CA SER A 14 4.39 -22.76 19.66
C SER A 14 4.19 -21.24 19.60
N THR A 15 5.25 -20.59 19.21
CA THR A 15 5.41 -19.24 18.73
C THR A 15 4.07 -18.65 18.23
N THR A 16 3.24 -18.22 19.17
CA THR A 16 2.19 -17.27 18.87
C THR A 16 2.89 -15.92 18.79
N ALA A 17 3.76 -15.78 17.80
CA ALA A 17 4.07 -14.46 17.30
C ALA A 17 2.69 -13.83 17.07
N VAL A 18 2.40 -12.74 17.78
CA VAL A 18 1.15 -11.99 17.68
C VAL A 18 1.13 -11.35 16.31
N PHE A 19 0.96 -12.16 15.26
CA PHE A 19 0.74 -11.68 13.92
C PHE A 19 -0.70 -11.18 13.88
N MET A 20 -0.84 -9.89 13.68
CA MET A 20 -2.15 -9.27 13.45
C MET A 20 -2.86 -10.00 12.32
N LYS A 21 -4.18 -10.19 12.48
CA LYS A 21 -4.99 -10.78 11.42
C LYS A 21 -4.90 -9.93 10.14
N PRO A 22 -4.89 -10.52 8.94
CA PRO A 22 -4.83 -9.76 7.67
C PRO A 22 -5.84 -8.63 7.60
N GLU A 23 -7.07 -8.82 8.13
CA GLU A 23 -8.13 -7.81 8.14
C GLU A 23 -7.81 -6.61 9.04
N GLN A 24 -7.06 -6.83 10.12
CA GLN A 24 -6.62 -5.74 11.00
C GLN A 24 -5.55 -4.89 10.31
N VAL A 25 -4.58 -5.56 9.68
CA VAL A 25 -3.51 -4.88 8.94
C VAL A 25 -4.08 -4.13 7.74
N PHE A 26 -5.02 -4.72 7.01
CA PHE A 26 -5.75 -4.04 5.95
C PHE A 26 -6.37 -2.73 6.42
N ARG A 27 -7.08 -2.73 7.56
CA ARG A 27 -7.69 -1.51 8.12
C ARG A 27 -6.64 -0.47 8.52
N ILE A 28 -5.54 -0.91 9.13
CA ILE A 28 -4.46 -0.01 9.55
C ILE A 28 -3.76 0.59 8.33
N ALA A 29 -3.43 -0.21 7.30
CA ALA A 29 -2.80 0.27 6.09
C ALA A 29 -3.68 1.31 5.36
N ASN A 30 -5.00 1.04 5.25
CA ASN A 30 -5.95 2.01 4.66
C ASN A 30 -6.06 3.29 5.50
N ALA A 31 -6.03 3.21 6.82
CA ALA A 31 -6.05 4.40 7.67
C ALA A 31 -4.72 5.18 7.58
N ALA A 32 -3.59 4.47 7.55
CA ALA A 32 -2.26 5.07 7.49
C ALA A 32 -1.99 5.84 6.19
N ILE A 33 -2.63 5.46 5.08
CA ILE A 33 -2.44 6.15 3.81
C ILE A 33 -3.20 7.49 3.71
N LEU A 34 -4.27 7.68 4.51
CA LEU A 34 -5.13 8.88 4.40
C LEU A 34 -4.41 10.20 4.72
N PRO A 35 -3.55 10.31 5.77
CA PRO A 35 -2.89 11.57 6.09
C PRO A 35 -2.12 12.20 4.92
N PRO A 36 -1.21 11.50 4.21
CA PRO A 36 -0.51 12.09 3.07
C PRO A 36 -1.46 12.51 1.94
N TRP A 37 -2.53 11.76 1.66
CA TRP A 37 -3.53 12.12 0.67
C TRP A 37 -4.31 13.38 1.04
N LEU A 38 -4.76 13.48 2.29
CA LEU A 38 -5.47 14.67 2.78
C LEU A 38 -4.59 15.91 2.76
N LEU A 39 -3.31 15.78 3.11
CA LEU A 39 -2.37 16.89 3.03
C LEU A 39 -2.19 17.39 1.59
N MET A 40 -1.99 16.49 0.62
CA MET A 40 -1.87 16.86 -0.79
C MET A 40 -3.14 17.52 -1.33
N LEU A 41 -4.34 17.07 -0.89
CA LEU A 41 -5.62 17.59 -1.35
C LEU A 41 -6.00 18.92 -0.71
N ILE A 42 -5.81 19.07 0.61
CA ILE A 42 -6.34 20.20 1.37
C ILE A 42 -5.29 21.31 1.50
N LEU A 43 -4.04 20.94 1.72
CA LEU A 43 -2.94 21.84 2.02
C LEU A 43 -1.75 21.64 1.07
N PRO A 44 -1.95 21.66 -0.27
CA PRO A 44 -0.90 21.26 -1.22
C PRO A 44 0.35 22.11 -1.14
N LYS A 45 0.25 23.38 -0.76
CA LYS A 45 1.38 24.36 -0.68
C LYS A 45 1.95 24.49 0.73
N ALA A 46 1.43 23.78 1.73
CA ALA A 46 1.92 23.88 3.08
C ALA A 46 3.29 23.18 3.23
N SER A 47 4.18 23.74 4.04
CA SER A 47 5.49 23.14 4.33
C SER A 47 5.38 21.75 4.94
N ILE A 48 4.36 21.51 5.77
CA ILE A 48 4.12 20.20 6.36
C ILE A 48 3.81 19.14 5.28
N THR A 49 3.09 19.49 4.22
CA THR A 49 2.80 18.58 3.11
C THR A 49 4.08 18.17 2.41
N ALA A 50 4.94 19.16 2.08
CA ALA A 50 6.25 18.89 1.48
C ALA A 50 7.10 17.99 2.40
N GLN A 51 7.21 18.31 3.69
CA GLN A 51 7.97 17.51 4.64
C GLN A 51 7.48 16.06 4.72
N VAL A 52 6.17 15.84 4.81
CA VAL A 52 5.59 14.50 4.89
C VAL A 52 5.79 13.72 3.60
N ILE A 53 5.53 14.34 2.44
CA ILE A 53 5.62 13.66 1.15
C ILE A 53 7.07 13.40 0.76
N ASP A 54 7.98 14.35 0.98
CA ASP A 54 9.39 14.21 0.60
C ASP A 54 10.17 13.32 1.55
N SER A 55 9.74 13.16 2.80
CA SER A 55 10.31 12.17 3.72
C SER A 55 10.11 10.72 3.25
N ASN A 56 9.12 10.46 2.40
CA ASN A 56 8.70 9.14 1.95
C ASN A 56 8.35 8.15 3.09
N VAL A 57 8.14 8.63 4.31
CA VAL A 57 7.94 7.77 5.49
C VAL A 57 6.75 6.81 5.33
N PHE A 58 5.64 7.29 4.76
CA PHE A 58 4.46 6.45 4.50
C PHE A 58 4.72 5.43 3.38
N THR A 59 5.36 5.86 2.29
CA THR A 59 5.71 4.99 1.16
C THR A 59 6.67 3.89 1.61
N ILE A 60 7.73 4.25 2.34
CA ILE A 60 8.71 3.29 2.87
C ILE A 60 8.05 2.35 3.88
N GLY A 61 7.26 2.86 4.81
CA GLY A 61 6.57 2.04 5.81
C GLY A 61 5.64 1.00 5.18
N LEU A 62 4.84 1.41 4.20
CA LEU A 62 3.96 0.50 3.46
C LEU A 62 4.77 -0.48 2.57
N ALA A 63 5.87 -0.04 1.95
CA ALA A 63 6.72 -0.92 1.17
C ALA A 63 7.38 -2.01 2.03
N LEU A 64 7.84 -1.67 3.23
CA LEU A 64 8.35 -2.66 4.18
C LEU A 64 7.26 -3.65 4.63
N LEU A 65 6.05 -3.16 4.87
CA LEU A 65 4.88 -3.99 5.15
C LEU A 65 4.59 -4.95 3.99
N TYR A 66 4.64 -4.47 2.75
CA TYR A 66 4.50 -5.29 1.54
C TYR A 66 5.53 -6.41 1.49
N VAL A 67 6.82 -6.08 1.64
CA VAL A 67 7.92 -7.07 1.60
C VAL A 67 7.72 -8.13 2.67
N PHE A 68 7.32 -7.74 3.87
CA PHE A 68 7.03 -8.66 4.97
C PHE A 68 5.91 -9.66 4.60
N TYR A 69 4.79 -9.19 4.05
CA TYR A 69 3.68 -10.07 3.69
C TYR A 69 3.95 -10.92 2.44
N VAL A 70 4.72 -10.40 1.48
CA VAL A 70 5.23 -11.22 0.36
C VAL A 70 6.11 -12.35 0.87
N ALA A 71 7.07 -12.06 1.75
CA ALA A 71 7.94 -13.09 2.30
C ALA A 71 7.14 -14.18 3.05
N GLN A 72 6.09 -13.79 3.78
CA GLN A 72 5.20 -14.75 4.44
C GLN A 72 4.36 -15.57 3.44
N SER A 73 3.95 -14.99 2.32
CA SER A 73 3.16 -15.69 1.29
C SER A 73 4.00 -16.74 0.56
N LEU A 74 5.27 -16.45 0.29
CA LEU A 74 6.20 -17.38 -0.37
C LEU A 74 6.49 -18.63 0.47
N GLY A 75 6.46 -18.51 1.80
CA GLY A 75 6.65 -19.64 2.72
C GLY A 75 5.44 -20.58 2.85
N LYS A 76 4.29 -20.20 2.34
CA LYS A 76 3.06 -21.01 2.34
C LYS A 76 2.83 -21.50 0.93
N SER A 77 2.90 -22.82 0.71
CA SER A 77 2.66 -23.46 -0.60
C SER A 77 1.32 -23.04 -1.19
N THR A 78 1.33 -21.93 -1.92
CA THR A 78 0.23 -21.55 -2.79
C THR A 78 0.47 -22.22 -4.14
N LYS A 79 -0.49 -22.98 -4.63
CA LYS A 79 -0.43 -23.64 -5.96
C LYS A 79 -0.55 -22.62 -7.11
N GLY A 80 -0.29 -21.35 -6.87
CA GLY A 80 -0.37 -20.27 -7.85
C GLY A 80 1.00 -19.91 -8.43
N ASP A 81 1.00 -19.32 -9.60
CA ASP A 81 2.18 -18.80 -10.31
C ASP A 81 1.85 -17.46 -10.99
N PHE A 82 2.87 -16.74 -11.45
CA PHE A 82 2.72 -15.46 -12.15
C PHE A 82 2.62 -15.59 -13.67
N THR A 83 2.67 -16.83 -14.22
CA THR A 83 2.73 -17.04 -15.66
C THR A 83 1.37 -17.18 -16.29
N THR A 84 0.34 -17.55 -15.51
CA THR A 84 -1.02 -17.75 -15.97
C THR A 84 -2.03 -16.95 -15.13
N LEU A 85 -3.12 -16.50 -15.74
CA LEU A 85 -4.20 -15.80 -15.03
C LEU A 85 -4.82 -16.67 -13.92
N ASP A 86 -4.99 -17.97 -14.19
CA ASP A 86 -5.48 -18.96 -13.22
C ASP A 86 -4.50 -19.11 -12.04
N GLY A 87 -3.18 -19.13 -12.32
CA GLY A 87 -2.13 -19.15 -11.31
C GLY A 87 -2.17 -17.93 -10.40
N ILE A 88 -2.32 -16.72 -10.97
CA ILE A 88 -2.48 -15.47 -10.23
C ILE A 88 -3.77 -15.54 -9.36
N GLY A 89 -4.90 -16.00 -9.93
CA GLY A 89 -6.15 -16.15 -9.19
C GLY A 89 -6.02 -17.08 -7.99
N LYS A 90 -5.35 -18.23 -8.17
CA LYS A 90 -5.04 -19.16 -7.07
C LYS A 90 -4.14 -18.55 -6.00
N MET A 91 -3.13 -17.75 -6.39
CA MET A 91 -2.25 -17.06 -5.46
C MET A 91 -3.03 -16.05 -4.61
N PHE A 92 -3.86 -15.23 -5.22
CA PHE A 92 -4.68 -14.24 -4.50
C PHE A 92 -5.87 -14.83 -3.73
N SER A 93 -6.16 -16.11 -3.86
CA SER A 93 -7.10 -16.80 -2.97
C SER A 93 -6.56 -16.94 -1.53
N ASN A 94 -5.24 -16.80 -1.34
CA ASN A 94 -4.63 -16.74 -0.02
C ASN A 94 -4.76 -15.33 0.58
N PRO A 95 -5.38 -15.16 1.77
CA PRO A 95 -5.57 -13.83 2.38
C PRO A 95 -4.28 -13.04 2.62
N VAL A 96 -3.15 -13.72 2.87
CA VAL A 96 -1.84 -13.09 3.08
C VAL A 96 -1.30 -12.53 1.75
N ALA A 97 -1.40 -13.30 0.67
CA ALA A 97 -0.99 -12.86 -0.66
C ALA A 97 -1.91 -11.74 -1.19
N LEU A 98 -3.21 -11.84 -0.92
CA LEU A 98 -4.18 -10.79 -1.26
C LEU A 98 -3.87 -9.49 -0.52
N LEU A 99 -3.57 -9.56 0.79
CA LEU A 99 -3.16 -8.39 1.57
C LEU A 99 -1.86 -7.77 1.02
N ALA A 100 -0.87 -8.60 0.66
CA ALA A 100 0.35 -8.10 0.02
C ALA A 100 0.02 -7.36 -1.30
N GLY A 101 -0.82 -7.93 -2.17
CA GLY A 101 -1.29 -7.27 -3.39
C GLY A 101 -2.00 -5.94 -3.12
N TRP A 102 -2.83 -5.88 -2.08
CA TRP A 102 -3.49 -4.64 -1.68
C TRP A 102 -2.48 -3.58 -1.21
N VAL A 103 -1.55 -3.94 -0.34
CA VAL A 103 -0.51 -3.00 0.13
C VAL A 103 0.38 -2.53 -1.03
N HIS A 104 0.71 -3.41 -1.98
CA HIS A 104 1.41 -3.02 -3.21
C HIS A 104 0.67 -1.91 -3.96
N TYR A 105 -0.65 -2.06 -4.16
CA TYR A 105 -1.50 -1.06 -4.76
C TYR A 105 -1.42 0.28 -4.00
N LEU A 106 -1.58 0.27 -2.67
CA LEU A 106 -1.51 1.49 -1.86
C LEU A 106 -0.17 2.21 -1.98
N VAL A 107 0.95 1.46 -2.01
CA VAL A 107 2.31 2.03 -2.16
C VAL A 107 2.47 2.75 -3.48
N PHE A 108 2.09 2.08 -4.59
CA PHE A 108 2.26 2.65 -5.92
C PHE A 108 1.31 3.81 -6.20
N ASP A 109 0.08 3.74 -5.72
CA ASP A 109 -0.86 4.86 -5.86
C ASP A 109 -0.40 6.08 -5.08
N LEU A 110 0.12 5.90 -3.84
CA LEU A 110 0.70 7.00 -3.09
C LEU A 110 1.92 7.59 -3.80
N PHE A 111 2.78 6.76 -4.37
CA PHE A 111 3.95 7.21 -5.14
C PHE A 111 3.53 8.03 -6.37
N VAL A 112 2.54 7.54 -7.13
CA VAL A 112 2.00 8.25 -8.30
C VAL A 112 1.30 9.55 -7.87
N GLY A 113 0.51 9.53 -6.81
CA GLY A 113 -0.13 10.73 -6.26
C GLY A 113 0.88 11.79 -5.81
N ALA A 114 1.95 11.38 -5.14
CA ALA A 114 3.04 12.26 -4.73
C ALA A 114 3.78 12.84 -5.96
N TRP A 115 3.96 12.06 -7.02
CA TRP A 115 4.55 12.53 -8.26
C TRP A 115 3.64 13.57 -8.94
N ILE A 116 2.32 13.30 -9.06
CA ILE A 116 1.34 14.24 -9.60
C ILE A 116 1.36 15.55 -8.80
N TRP A 117 1.36 15.46 -7.47
CA TRP A 117 1.39 16.63 -6.58
C TRP A 117 2.66 17.48 -6.80
N ARG A 118 3.85 16.85 -6.85
CA ARG A 118 5.11 17.57 -7.10
C ARG A 118 5.14 18.23 -8.46
N ASP A 119 4.79 17.48 -9.50
CA ASP A 119 4.80 17.99 -10.88
C ASP A 119 3.82 19.15 -11.07
N ALA A 120 2.63 19.05 -10.48
CA ALA A 120 1.63 20.12 -10.53
C ALA A 120 2.10 21.40 -9.82
N LEU A 121 2.76 21.28 -8.67
CA LEU A 121 3.30 22.45 -7.95
C LEU A 121 4.49 23.07 -8.68
N GLN A 122 5.40 22.26 -9.22
CA GLN A 122 6.57 22.74 -9.97
C GLN A 122 6.17 23.50 -11.24
N ASN A 123 5.11 23.08 -11.89
CA ASN A 123 4.59 23.74 -13.09
C ASN A 123 3.57 24.87 -12.77
N GLY A 124 3.27 25.12 -11.50
CA GLY A 124 2.35 26.17 -11.09
C GLY A 124 0.88 25.94 -11.46
N TYR A 125 0.48 24.67 -11.62
CA TYR A 125 -0.88 24.34 -12.00
C TYR A 125 -1.89 24.69 -10.91
N ALA A 126 -3.10 25.01 -11.34
CA ALA A 126 -4.17 25.37 -10.44
C ALA A 126 -4.59 24.20 -9.55
N HIS A 127 -4.98 24.50 -8.30
CA HIS A 127 -5.31 23.49 -7.28
C HIS A 127 -6.44 22.52 -7.72
N TRP A 128 -7.37 22.95 -8.57
CA TRP A 128 -8.43 22.07 -9.07
C TRP A 128 -7.90 20.83 -9.80
N VAL A 129 -6.71 20.90 -10.40
CA VAL A 129 -6.05 19.75 -11.05
C VAL A 129 -5.77 18.64 -10.03
N LEU A 130 -5.27 19.00 -8.85
CA LEU A 130 -5.04 18.05 -7.75
C LEU A 130 -6.37 17.51 -7.20
N LEU A 131 -7.37 18.39 -7.01
CA LEU A 131 -8.69 17.98 -6.53
C LEU A 131 -9.39 17.01 -7.49
N LEU A 132 -9.13 17.11 -8.78
CA LEU A 132 -9.66 16.17 -9.76
C LEU A 132 -8.83 14.89 -9.83
N CYS A 133 -7.52 14.99 -10.00
CA CYS A 133 -6.69 13.82 -10.33
C CYS A 133 -6.39 12.92 -9.12
N LEU A 134 -6.11 13.51 -7.95
CA LEU A 134 -5.68 12.73 -6.78
C LEU A 134 -6.74 11.77 -6.23
N PRO A 135 -8.05 12.13 -6.13
CA PRO A 135 -9.07 11.18 -5.71
C PRO A 135 -9.20 9.97 -6.65
N PHE A 136 -9.12 10.21 -7.97
CA PHE A 136 -9.12 9.11 -8.94
C PHE A 136 -7.85 8.27 -8.86
N THR A 137 -6.69 8.88 -8.56
CA THR A 137 -5.45 8.14 -8.32
C THR A 137 -5.55 7.29 -7.07
N LEU A 138 -6.11 7.81 -5.98
CA LEU A 138 -6.31 7.06 -4.73
C LEU A 138 -7.23 5.85 -4.92
N MET A 139 -8.25 5.96 -5.75
CA MET A 139 -9.26 4.91 -5.91
C MET A 139 -9.00 3.97 -7.08
N MET A 140 -8.38 4.46 -8.13
CA MET A 140 -8.17 3.74 -9.39
C MET A 140 -6.86 4.19 -10.04
N GLY A 141 -5.75 4.17 -9.33
CA GLY A 141 -4.40 4.62 -9.71
C GLY A 141 -4.18 5.03 -11.16
N PRO A 142 -4.23 4.08 -12.12
CA PRO A 142 -4.01 4.37 -13.54
C PRO A 142 -5.00 5.38 -14.14
N VAL A 143 -6.24 5.44 -13.66
CA VAL A 143 -7.25 6.39 -14.16
C VAL A 143 -6.88 7.82 -13.77
N GLY A 144 -6.49 8.04 -12.50
CA GLY A 144 -6.04 9.35 -12.05
C GLY A 144 -4.77 9.81 -12.76
N LEU A 145 -3.83 8.89 -13.00
CA LEU A 145 -2.63 9.17 -13.79
C LEU A 145 -2.97 9.57 -15.24
N LEU A 146 -3.85 8.84 -15.90
CA LEU A 146 -4.27 9.15 -17.26
C LEU A 146 -5.00 10.51 -17.36
N LEU A 147 -5.85 10.81 -16.38
CA LEU A 147 -6.50 12.12 -16.29
C LEU A 147 -5.46 13.23 -16.16
N TYR A 148 -4.48 13.06 -15.28
CA TYR A 148 -3.42 14.04 -15.08
C TYR A 148 -2.60 14.27 -16.36
N LEU A 149 -2.14 13.18 -16.99
CA LEU A 149 -1.36 13.26 -18.23
C LEU A 149 -2.18 13.87 -19.38
N GLY A 150 -3.45 13.52 -19.48
CA GLY A 150 -4.36 14.12 -20.48
C GLY A 150 -4.52 15.62 -20.27
N LEU A 151 -4.77 16.07 -19.04
CA LEU A 151 -4.84 17.50 -18.72
C LEU A 151 -3.53 18.22 -19.04
N LYS A 152 -2.40 17.63 -18.67
CA LYS A 152 -1.07 18.19 -18.92
C LYS A 152 -0.77 18.35 -20.41
N MET A 153 -1.27 17.47 -21.25
CA MET A 153 -1.06 17.53 -22.70
C MET A 153 -1.99 18.50 -23.44
N TRP A 154 -3.23 18.68 -22.95
CA TRP A 154 -4.28 19.32 -23.72
C TRP A 154 -4.83 20.62 -23.11
N VAL A 155 -4.64 20.84 -21.82
CA VAL A 155 -5.28 21.93 -21.07
C VAL A 155 -4.28 22.80 -20.31
N LEU A 156 -3.18 22.24 -19.85
CA LEU A 156 -2.16 22.89 -19.03
C LEU A 156 -0.90 23.21 -19.81
#